data_539a78be98eab990f70f9479a41fc9ca
#
_entry.id   539a78be98eab990f70f9479a41fc9ca
#
_cell.length_a   1.000
_cell.length_b   1.000
_cell.length_c   1.000
_cell.angle_alpha   90.00
_cell.angle_beta   90.00
_cell.angle_gamma   90.00
#
_symmetry.space_group_name_H-M   'P 1'
#
loop_
_entity.id
_entity.type
_entity.pdbx_description
1 polymer ?
#
loop_
_entity_poly.entity_id
_entity_poly.type
_entity_poly.pdbx_seq_one_letter_code
_entity_poly.pdbx_strand_id
1 'polypeptide(L)'
;MKHLKSIVFLCILTFAISCGQQKKYIEYKVKQGETISSIARDYNIKVQDLFRLNPDIDSNLKVNSVIIVPNKKKAQESLLIEGTDMDDISKNLDTISIISEKGNLEIIKKYYLVHKVKKGDTFYSLTHFYNVTQEQLKELNPLLTAGLKVDTYIKIKKLATDEEKEENIVYKDVFKRNINLKAALLLPFKTNKLDSLAPEKIYHNNMLANIVTDFYLGAEIAIDSLKKQGINIDLNVYDTGDRESKIRTILSDKNLNKNDVIIGPIYSQEAEIVANDVKIPVVFPVFSSNQSDFSSSKLIKTQPDKALYKEEMIAFMLNNYNGENIVVVADERSKSSSTINKIKKHDSISDVAIVMPTKGYIKKQSIINAMKPDVNNWIIIDTEDDVLAYNVVNSLISLPSSFSAKKGNTEEANLKIKGLTETKGVRLFTFEKGTTFDKIDNNKLAKLNFTYASDVYMDNESFSTKSFNASYFNKNNAYPSYYATKGFDITYDVLARLASGEELKDTFKDGTSYRIESKFSYNNKLFKSTNNNGIFIVQYNKDLSLIRLH
;
A
#
# COMPACT_ATOMS: atom_id res chain seq x y z
N MET A 1 -20.53 61.65 -25.15
CA MET A 1 -19.57 61.57 -24.05
C MET A 1 -19.93 60.62 -22.90
N LYS A 2 -21.23 60.31 -22.65
CA LYS A 2 -21.63 59.34 -21.60
C LYS A 2 -21.23 57.89 -21.93
N HIS A 3 -21.33 57.48 -23.19
CA HIS A 3 -20.99 56.09 -23.62
C HIS A 3 -19.48 55.83 -23.66
N LEU A 4 -18.64 56.85 -23.90
CA LEU A 4 -17.20 56.69 -23.89
C LEU A 4 -16.65 56.47 -22.47
N LYS A 5 -17.26 57.10 -21.45
CA LYS A 5 -16.87 56.85 -20.04
C LYS A 5 -17.27 55.44 -19.56
N SER A 6 -18.40 54.89 -20.04
CA SER A 6 -18.82 53.53 -19.73
C SER A 6 -17.91 52.46 -20.38
N ILE A 7 -17.43 52.71 -21.62
CA ILE A 7 -16.49 51.81 -22.30
C ILE A 7 -15.13 51.81 -21.62
N VAL A 8 -14.63 52.97 -21.22
CA VAL A 8 -13.36 53.10 -20.47
C VAL A 8 -13.46 52.43 -19.09
N PHE A 9 -14.62 52.56 -18.41
CA PHE A 9 -14.85 51.88 -17.13
C PHE A 9 -14.97 50.33 -17.29
N LEU A 10 -15.57 49.87 -18.36
CA LEU A 10 -15.66 48.42 -18.70
C LEU A 10 -14.29 47.88 -19.06
N CYS A 11 -13.45 48.61 -19.79
CA CYS A 11 -12.08 48.20 -20.10
C CYS A 11 -11.17 48.19 -18.86
N ILE A 12 -11.36 49.08 -17.88
CA ILE A 12 -10.63 49.05 -16.63
C ILE A 12 -11.03 47.87 -15.75
N LEU A 13 -12.30 47.44 -15.76
CA LEU A 13 -12.78 46.26 -15.05
C LEU A 13 -12.22 44.95 -15.64
N THR A 14 -11.94 44.89 -16.96
CA THR A 14 -11.38 43.70 -17.58
C THR A 14 -9.86 43.54 -17.31
N PHE A 15 -9.14 44.61 -16.97
CA PHE A 15 -7.73 44.52 -16.54
C PHE A 15 -7.56 44.15 -15.06
N ALA A 16 -8.61 44.20 -14.24
CA ALA A 16 -8.54 43.84 -12.82
C ALA A 16 -8.68 42.33 -12.55
N ILE A 17 -8.98 41.52 -13.57
CA ILE A 17 -9.05 40.03 -13.47
C ILE A 17 -7.82 39.40 -14.14
N SER A 18 -6.64 39.98 -13.94
CA SER A 18 -5.40 39.26 -14.13
C SER A 18 -5.14 38.48 -12.86
N CYS A 19 -5.68 37.27 -12.81
CA CYS A 19 -5.43 36.30 -11.77
C CYS A 19 -3.95 35.94 -11.81
N GLY A 20 -3.13 36.61 -10.99
CA GLY A 20 -1.73 36.27 -10.84
C GLY A 20 -1.63 34.82 -10.40
N GLN A 21 -1.09 33.94 -11.24
CA GLN A 21 -0.75 32.59 -10.87
C GLN A 21 0.18 32.64 -9.66
N GLN A 22 -0.36 32.41 -8.47
CA GLN A 22 0.46 32.35 -7.26
C GLN A 22 1.41 31.15 -7.39
N LYS A 23 2.71 31.46 -7.33
CA LYS A 23 3.77 30.45 -7.44
C LYS A 23 3.58 29.38 -6.36
N LYS A 24 3.70 28.11 -6.73
CA LYS A 24 3.63 26.96 -5.83
C LYS A 24 4.71 26.99 -4.76
N TYR A 25 5.85 27.60 -5.09
CA TYR A 25 7.02 27.80 -4.23
C TYR A 25 7.41 29.27 -4.21
N ILE A 26 7.93 29.70 -3.08
CA ILE A 26 8.37 31.08 -2.85
C ILE A 26 9.80 31.11 -2.34
N GLU A 27 10.50 32.19 -2.57
CA GLU A 27 11.78 32.47 -1.96
C GLU A 27 11.59 32.87 -0.50
N TYR A 28 12.39 32.27 0.37
CA TYR A 28 12.43 32.57 1.80
C TYR A 28 13.82 32.96 2.24
N LYS A 29 13.94 34.09 2.92
CA LYS A 29 15.20 34.56 3.45
C LYS A 29 15.40 34.07 4.88
N VAL A 30 16.44 33.28 5.11
CA VAL A 30 16.75 32.67 6.41
C VAL A 30 17.07 33.77 7.45
N LYS A 31 16.40 33.70 8.59
CA LYS A 31 16.57 34.66 9.72
C LYS A 31 17.59 34.13 10.71
N GLN A 32 18.06 35.04 11.56
CA GLN A 32 19.02 34.71 12.61
C GLN A 32 18.40 33.69 13.61
N GLY A 33 19.10 32.60 13.87
CA GLY A 33 18.68 31.54 14.79
C GLY A 33 17.80 30.46 14.16
N GLU A 34 17.42 30.56 12.87
CA GLU A 34 16.68 29.50 12.19
C GLU A 34 17.59 28.35 11.75
N THR A 35 17.09 27.16 11.87
CA THR A 35 17.73 25.92 11.40
C THR A 35 16.89 25.29 10.30
N ILE A 36 17.50 24.42 9.50
CA ILE A 36 16.78 23.64 8.49
C ILE A 36 15.57 22.94 9.10
N SER A 37 15.72 22.36 10.30
CA SER A 37 14.64 21.66 11.00
C SER A 37 13.53 22.59 11.46
N SER A 38 13.86 23.82 11.92
CA SER A 38 12.83 24.79 12.31
C SER A 38 12.04 25.28 11.10
N ILE A 39 12.72 25.61 9.99
CA ILE A 39 12.07 26.05 8.76
C ILE A 39 11.21 24.92 8.16
N ALA A 40 11.71 23.69 8.09
CA ALA A 40 10.94 22.55 7.61
C ALA A 40 9.64 22.35 8.41
N ARG A 41 9.73 22.46 9.74
CA ARG A 41 8.56 22.40 10.63
C ARG A 41 7.58 23.56 10.38
N ASP A 42 8.08 24.78 10.25
CA ASP A 42 7.25 25.95 10.04
C ASP A 42 6.48 25.91 8.71
N TYR A 43 7.06 25.27 7.69
CA TYR A 43 6.41 25.07 6.39
C TYR A 43 5.71 23.72 6.25
N ASN A 44 5.66 22.93 7.33
CA ASN A 44 5.01 21.60 7.39
C ASN A 44 5.50 20.64 6.30
N ILE A 45 6.82 20.59 6.10
CA ILE A 45 7.50 19.67 5.20
C ILE A 45 8.60 18.91 5.94
N LYS A 46 9.02 17.77 5.41
CA LYS A 46 10.16 17.03 5.96
C LYS A 46 11.46 17.79 5.66
N VAL A 47 12.44 17.68 6.56
CA VAL A 47 13.78 18.25 6.36
C VAL A 47 14.39 17.81 5.03
N GLN A 48 14.17 16.54 4.66
CA GLN A 48 14.60 15.99 3.38
C GLN A 48 13.95 16.70 2.18
N ASP A 49 12.68 17.08 2.28
CA ASP A 49 12.00 17.80 1.20
C ASP A 49 12.48 19.24 1.08
N LEU A 50 12.88 19.86 2.20
CA LEU A 50 13.51 21.18 2.16
C LEU A 50 14.90 21.14 1.47
N PHE A 51 15.71 20.11 1.74
CA PHE A 51 16.94 19.86 0.99
C PHE A 51 16.68 19.58 -0.49
N ARG A 52 15.61 18.85 -0.82
CA ARG A 52 15.22 18.56 -2.22
C ARG A 52 14.83 19.83 -2.98
N LEU A 53 14.21 20.79 -2.31
CA LEU A 53 13.88 22.09 -2.90
C LEU A 53 15.11 22.98 -3.04
N ASN A 54 16.16 22.72 -2.27
CA ASN A 54 17.37 23.54 -2.17
C ASN A 54 18.62 22.65 -2.16
N PRO A 55 18.99 22.05 -3.28
CA PRO A 55 20.11 21.10 -3.33
C PRO A 55 21.47 21.70 -3.03
N ASP A 56 21.58 23.03 -3.08
CA ASP A 56 22.84 23.76 -2.89
C ASP A 56 23.04 24.28 -1.44
N ILE A 57 22.15 23.91 -0.50
CA ILE A 57 22.29 24.35 0.89
C ILE A 57 23.00 23.28 1.75
N ASP A 58 23.98 23.75 2.52
CA ASP A 58 24.64 22.94 3.55
C ASP A 58 23.77 22.79 4.80
N SER A 59 24.08 21.79 5.63
CA SER A 59 23.42 21.57 6.92
C SER A 59 23.49 22.80 7.87
N ASN A 60 24.44 23.71 7.64
CA ASN A 60 24.57 24.99 8.34
C ASN A 60 24.03 26.12 7.47
N LEU A 61 22.77 26.50 7.67
CA LEU A 61 22.19 27.68 7.00
C LEU A 61 22.87 28.98 7.41
N LYS A 62 23.28 29.75 6.41
CA LYS A 62 23.79 31.10 6.66
C LYS A 62 22.62 32.07 6.80
N VAL A 63 22.70 32.97 7.78
CA VAL A 63 21.74 34.07 7.94
C VAL A 63 21.71 34.91 6.66
N ASN A 64 20.51 35.28 6.23
CA ASN A 64 20.23 36.01 4.98
C ASN A 64 20.39 35.18 3.68
N SER A 65 20.71 33.88 3.73
CA SER A 65 20.62 33.06 2.53
C SER A 65 19.15 32.94 2.08
N VAL A 66 18.95 32.81 0.78
CA VAL A 66 17.62 32.65 0.18
C VAL A 66 17.42 31.19 -0.15
N ILE A 67 16.33 30.60 0.34
CA ILE A 67 15.95 29.23 0.09
C ILE A 67 14.54 29.17 -0.50
N ILE A 68 14.22 28.08 -1.18
CA ILE A 68 12.89 27.83 -1.76
C ILE A 68 12.05 27.05 -0.77
N VAL A 69 10.85 27.53 -0.49
CA VAL A 69 9.87 26.88 0.40
C VAL A 69 8.48 26.82 -0.26
N PRO A 70 7.59 25.91 0.15
CA PRO A 70 6.22 25.85 -0.35
C PRO A 70 5.43 27.12 0.01
N ASN A 71 4.57 27.57 -0.89
CA ASN A 71 3.70 28.73 -0.62
C ASN A 71 2.48 28.30 0.21
N LYS A 72 2.40 28.75 1.47
CA LYS A 72 1.34 28.41 2.43
C LYS A 72 -0.10 28.76 1.96
N LYS A 73 -0.27 29.61 0.94
CA LYS A 73 -1.58 30.06 0.45
C LYS A 73 -2.20 29.14 -0.60
N LYS A 74 -1.56 28.03 -1.04
CA LYS A 74 -2.04 27.16 -2.13
C LYS A 74 -2.25 25.70 -1.75
N ALA A 75 -2.89 25.46 -0.62
CA ALA A 75 -3.40 24.13 -0.28
C ALA A 75 -4.89 23.92 -0.69
N GLN A 76 -5.49 24.88 -1.38
CA GLN A 76 -6.90 24.84 -1.84
C GLN A 76 -7.00 25.44 -3.22
N GLU A 77 -7.06 24.64 -4.22
CA GLU A 77 -7.71 24.82 -5.53
C GLU A 77 -6.96 24.09 -6.64
N SER A 78 -7.55 23.02 -7.10
CA SER A 78 -7.32 22.49 -8.44
C SER A 78 -8.63 21.98 -8.99
N LEU A 79 -9.14 22.61 -10.04
CA LEU A 79 -10.29 22.09 -10.79
C LEU A 79 -10.23 22.43 -12.27
N LEU A 80 -10.39 21.37 -13.06
CA LEU A 80 -11.08 21.23 -14.36
C LEU A 80 -10.55 21.92 -15.63
N ILE A 81 -10.29 21.11 -16.65
CA ILE A 81 -10.73 21.33 -18.06
C ILE A 81 -10.88 19.97 -18.77
N GLU A 82 -11.98 19.84 -19.54
CA GLU A 82 -12.45 18.67 -20.28
C GLU A 82 -11.81 18.44 -21.65
N GLY A 83 -11.69 17.15 -22.01
CA GLY A 83 -12.09 16.56 -23.32
C GLY A 83 -11.25 16.76 -24.58
N THR A 84 -10.50 15.71 -24.98
CA THR A 84 -10.34 15.24 -26.39
C THR A 84 -9.71 13.85 -26.42
N ASP A 85 -10.10 13.01 -27.39
CA ASP A 85 -9.76 11.60 -27.54
C ASP A 85 -8.26 11.27 -27.50
N MET A 86 -7.91 10.25 -26.71
CA MET A 86 -6.57 10.05 -26.17
C MET A 86 -5.72 8.93 -26.78
N ASP A 87 -6.29 8.04 -27.61
CA ASP A 87 -5.59 6.84 -28.07
C ASP A 87 -4.55 7.04 -29.19
N ASP A 88 -4.65 8.11 -29.98
CA ASP A 88 -3.74 8.37 -31.11
C ASP A 88 -2.48 9.16 -30.73
N ILE A 89 -2.50 9.87 -29.60
CA ILE A 89 -1.38 10.71 -29.16
C ILE A 89 -0.33 9.89 -28.40
N SER A 90 -0.75 8.85 -27.66
CA SER A 90 0.16 8.06 -26.82
C SER A 90 1.20 7.26 -27.63
N LYS A 91 0.81 6.70 -28.78
CA LYS A 91 1.69 5.89 -29.63
C LYS A 91 2.84 6.67 -30.30
N ASN A 92 2.64 7.97 -30.54
CA ASN A 92 3.68 8.83 -31.13
C ASN A 92 4.65 9.44 -30.12
N LEU A 93 4.28 9.49 -28.83
CA LEU A 93 5.09 10.08 -27.75
C LEU A 93 6.22 9.17 -27.26
N ASP A 94 6.07 7.86 -27.41
CA ASP A 94 7.10 6.89 -27.02
C ASP A 94 8.37 6.99 -27.89
N THR A 95 8.26 7.49 -29.11
CA THR A 95 9.37 7.66 -30.06
C THR A 95 10.18 8.94 -29.90
N ILE A 96 9.71 9.93 -29.12
CA ILE A 96 10.42 11.20 -28.89
C ILE A 96 11.39 11.04 -27.72
N SER A 97 12.68 10.95 -27.99
CA SER A 97 13.71 10.59 -27.01
C SER A 97 14.45 11.76 -26.35
N ILE A 98 14.51 12.94 -26.97
CA ILE A 98 15.06 14.18 -26.35
C ILE A 98 14.25 15.37 -26.84
N ILE A 99 13.90 16.27 -25.90
CA ILE A 99 13.03 17.39 -26.19
C ILE A 99 13.85 18.67 -26.24
N SER A 100 13.91 19.29 -27.41
CA SER A 100 14.56 20.60 -27.61
C SER A 100 13.58 21.76 -27.81
N GLU A 101 12.30 21.50 -28.08
CA GLU A 101 11.31 22.54 -28.41
C GLU A 101 10.20 22.69 -27.36
N LYS A 102 9.85 23.95 -27.04
CA LYS A 102 8.89 24.31 -25.99
C LYS A 102 7.47 23.72 -26.17
N GLY A 103 7.00 23.53 -27.39
CA GLY A 103 5.65 23.03 -27.66
C GLY A 103 5.45 21.55 -27.28
N ASN A 104 6.44 20.72 -27.52
CA ASN A 104 6.39 19.29 -27.20
C ASN A 104 6.58 18.99 -25.71
N LEU A 105 7.27 19.89 -24.97
CA LEU A 105 7.57 19.70 -23.57
C LEU A 105 6.31 19.67 -22.67
N GLU A 106 5.34 20.52 -22.93
CA GLU A 106 4.10 20.57 -22.12
C GLU A 106 3.23 19.33 -22.38
N ILE A 107 3.21 18.83 -23.61
CA ILE A 107 2.52 17.58 -23.93
C ILE A 107 3.19 16.40 -23.23
N ILE A 108 4.53 16.32 -23.28
CA ILE A 108 5.26 15.20 -22.66
C ILE A 108 5.15 15.24 -21.13
N LYS A 109 5.14 16.41 -20.50
CA LYS A 109 4.92 16.54 -19.05
C LYS A 109 3.55 16.02 -18.60
N LYS A 110 2.58 15.92 -19.49
CA LYS A 110 1.27 15.33 -19.20
C LYS A 110 1.34 13.82 -19.01
N TYR A 111 2.26 13.15 -19.71
CA TYR A 111 2.39 11.69 -19.74
C TYR A 111 3.64 11.17 -19.04
N TYR A 112 4.65 12.02 -18.85
CA TYR A 112 5.92 11.64 -18.25
C TYR A 112 6.36 12.64 -17.17
N LEU A 113 6.94 12.10 -16.10
CA LEU A 113 7.78 12.90 -15.23
C LEU A 113 9.06 13.24 -15.99
N VAL A 114 9.35 14.52 -16.16
CA VAL A 114 10.53 14.99 -16.89
C VAL A 114 11.50 15.72 -15.98
N HIS A 115 12.79 15.59 -16.29
CA HIS A 115 13.88 16.30 -15.62
C HIS A 115 14.68 17.13 -16.61
N LYS A 116 14.99 18.39 -16.27
CA LYS A 116 15.93 19.20 -17.03
C LYS A 116 17.35 18.94 -16.52
N VAL A 117 18.20 18.36 -17.35
CA VAL A 117 19.57 18.00 -16.97
C VAL A 117 20.38 19.25 -16.64
N LYS A 118 20.98 19.28 -15.46
CA LYS A 118 21.82 20.38 -14.95
C LYS A 118 23.30 19.98 -14.96
N LYS A 119 24.17 20.96 -14.87
CA LYS A 119 25.60 20.72 -14.69
C LYS A 119 25.84 20.00 -13.36
N GLY A 120 26.48 18.84 -13.42
CA GLY A 120 26.73 17.98 -12.26
C GLY A 120 25.77 16.79 -12.13
N ASP A 121 24.69 16.72 -12.92
CA ASP A 121 23.85 15.53 -12.96
C ASP A 121 24.62 14.35 -13.56
N THR A 122 24.42 13.20 -12.93
CA THR A 122 24.97 11.91 -13.37
C THR A 122 23.84 10.88 -13.43
N PHE A 123 24.02 9.80 -14.17
CA PHE A 123 23.06 8.71 -14.11
C PHE A 123 22.85 8.22 -12.67
N TYR A 124 23.91 8.13 -11.89
CA TYR A 124 23.85 7.73 -10.49
C TYR A 124 22.97 8.69 -9.66
N SER A 125 23.17 10.01 -9.77
CA SER A 125 22.39 11.00 -9.02
C SER A 125 20.91 10.97 -9.42
N LEU A 126 20.61 10.84 -10.71
CA LEU A 126 19.24 10.81 -11.22
C LEU A 126 18.52 9.51 -10.85
N THR A 127 19.18 8.37 -10.99
CA THR A 127 18.58 7.08 -10.60
C THR A 127 18.29 7.00 -9.11
N HIS A 128 19.21 7.49 -8.30
CA HIS A 128 19.03 7.52 -6.84
C HIS A 128 17.95 8.52 -6.41
N PHE A 129 17.92 9.70 -7.04
CA PHE A 129 16.96 10.76 -6.71
C PHE A 129 15.53 10.39 -7.09
N TYR A 130 15.33 9.80 -8.28
CA TYR A 130 14.01 9.48 -8.79
C TYR A 130 13.56 8.04 -8.51
N ASN A 131 14.42 7.25 -7.86
CA ASN A 131 14.20 5.82 -7.60
C ASN A 131 13.83 5.03 -8.86
N VAL A 132 14.63 5.21 -9.90
CA VAL A 132 14.53 4.52 -11.20
C VAL A 132 15.88 3.89 -11.54
N THR A 133 15.90 2.87 -12.40
CA THR A 133 17.16 2.28 -12.83
C THR A 133 17.76 3.05 -14.02
N GLN A 134 19.04 2.84 -14.28
CA GLN A 134 19.70 3.44 -15.45
C GLN A 134 19.14 2.87 -16.76
N GLU A 135 18.76 1.62 -16.75
CA GLU A 135 18.12 0.93 -17.87
C GLU A 135 16.76 1.56 -18.17
N GLN A 136 15.91 1.79 -17.16
CA GLN A 136 14.62 2.48 -17.32
C GLN A 136 14.78 3.89 -17.88
N LEU A 137 15.80 4.64 -17.43
CA LEU A 137 16.09 5.97 -18.00
C LEU A 137 16.50 5.90 -19.48
N LYS A 138 17.32 4.91 -19.84
CA LYS A 138 17.78 4.72 -21.24
C LYS A 138 16.66 4.21 -22.14
N GLU A 139 15.78 3.35 -21.63
CA GLU A 139 14.61 2.86 -22.37
C GLU A 139 13.67 4.00 -22.75
N LEU A 140 13.34 4.87 -21.82
CA LEU A 140 12.52 6.05 -22.08
C LEU A 140 13.24 7.12 -22.92
N ASN A 141 14.56 7.09 -22.98
CA ASN A 141 15.38 8.07 -23.67
C ASN A 141 16.53 7.39 -24.42
N PRO A 142 16.29 6.72 -25.57
CA PRO A 142 17.32 5.94 -26.28
C PRO A 142 18.59 6.71 -26.64
N LEU A 143 18.51 8.02 -26.81
CA LEU A 143 19.67 8.87 -27.10
C LEU A 143 20.58 9.14 -25.88
N LEU A 144 20.21 8.72 -24.68
CA LEU A 144 21.08 8.79 -23.48
C LEU A 144 22.24 7.78 -23.51
N THR A 145 22.32 6.90 -24.51
CA THR A 145 23.51 6.06 -24.74
C THR A 145 24.77 6.89 -24.96
N ALA A 146 24.63 8.12 -25.46
CA ALA A 146 25.72 9.08 -25.64
C ALA A 146 26.01 9.93 -24.37
N GLY A 147 25.31 9.68 -23.26
CA GLY A 147 25.44 10.40 -22.00
C GLY A 147 24.40 11.50 -21.77
N LEU A 148 24.46 12.12 -20.58
CA LEU A 148 23.59 13.23 -20.19
C LEU A 148 24.10 14.55 -20.79
N LYS A 149 23.21 15.28 -21.47
CA LYS A 149 23.54 16.58 -22.05
C LYS A 149 22.86 17.68 -21.25
N VAL A 150 23.64 18.62 -20.72
CA VAL A 150 23.15 19.75 -19.93
C VAL A 150 22.11 20.56 -20.73
N ASP A 151 21.12 21.10 -20.04
CA ASP A 151 19.98 21.86 -20.55
C ASP A 151 18.98 21.08 -21.43
N THR A 152 19.13 19.78 -21.59
CA THR A 152 18.12 18.94 -22.23
C THR A 152 17.09 18.43 -21.23
N TYR A 153 15.87 18.14 -21.69
CA TYR A 153 14.84 17.49 -20.90
C TYR A 153 14.83 15.99 -21.19
N ILE A 154 14.79 15.18 -20.14
CA ILE A 154 14.72 13.72 -20.23
C ILE A 154 13.46 13.22 -19.53
N LYS A 155 12.88 12.14 -20.06
CA LYS A 155 11.77 11.42 -19.43
C LYS A 155 12.34 10.57 -18.30
N ILE A 156 11.77 10.68 -17.12
CA ILE A 156 12.21 9.93 -15.93
C ILE A 156 11.39 8.65 -15.74
N LYS A 157 10.07 8.80 -15.79
CA LYS A 157 9.12 7.69 -15.72
C LYS A 157 7.79 8.10 -16.35
N LYS A 158 7.03 7.12 -16.85
CA LYS A 158 5.67 7.33 -17.35
C LYS A 158 4.76 7.70 -16.16
N LEU A 159 3.92 8.69 -16.34
CA LEU A 159 2.84 8.97 -15.39
C LEU A 159 1.72 7.99 -15.68
N ALA A 160 1.04 7.51 -14.63
CA ALA A 160 -0.08 6.59 -14.78
C ALA A 160 -1.15 7.17 -15.73
N THR A 161 -1.67 6.36 -16.64
CA THR A 161 -2.79 6.71 -17.52
C THR A 161 -4.09 6.84 -16.73
N ASP A 162 -5.14 7.40 -17.32
CA ASP A 162 -6.40 7.59 -16.60
C ASP A 162 -7.05 6.25 -16.21
N GLU A 163 -6.83 5.17 -16.97
CA GLU A 163 -7.23 3.80 -16.60
C GLU A 163 -6.41 3.26 -15.41
N GLU A 164 -5.09 3.52 -15.38
CA GLU A 164 -4.23 3.20 -14.22
C GLU A 164 -4.49 4.14 -13.02
N LYS A 165 -5.05 5.34 -13.25
CA LYS A 165 -5.47 6.25 -12.18
C LYS A 165 -6.77 5.82 -11.52
N GLU A 166 -7.69 5.15 -12.22
CA GLU A 166 -8.92 4.60 -11.61
C GLU A 166 -8.59 3.51 -10.58
N GLU A 167 -7.55 2.69 -10.80
CA GLU A 167 -7.09 1.71 -9.81
C GLU A 167 -6.38 2.34 -8.59
N ASN A 168 -5.91 3.59 -8.69
CA ASN A 168 -5.12 4.27 -7.67
C ASN A 168 -5.78 5.53 -7.08
N ILE A 169 -7.09 5.72 -7.28
CA ILE A 169 -7.80 6.81 -6.61
C ILE A 169 -7.81 6.55 -5.10
N VAL A 170 -7.21 7.46 -4.34
CA VAL A 170 -7.21 7.40 -2.88
C VAL A 170 -8.47 8.08 -2.37
N TYR A 171 -9.29 7.31 -1.67
CA TYR A 171 -10.48 7.82 -0.99
C TYR A 171 -10.10 8.89 0.04
N LYS A 172 -10.78 10.01 0.01
CA LYS A 172 -10.62 11.10 0.98
C LYS A 172 -11.86 11.17 1.85
N ASP A 173 -11.65 11.18 3.16
CA ASP A 173 -12.74 11.35 4.10
C ASP A 173 -13.40 12.72 3.89
N VAL A 174 -14.69 12.71 3.57
CA VAL A 174 -15.53 13.89 3.41
C VAL A 174 -16.70 13.76 4.36
N PHE A 175 -16.87 14.73 5.25
CA PHE A 175 -17.90 14.66 6.28
C PHE A 175 -18.99 15.69 6.04
N LYS A 176 -20.23 15.21 5.98
CA LYS A 176 -21.40 16.06 5.92
C LYS A 176 -21.69 16.65 7.30
N ARG A 177 -21.97 17.93 7.38
CA ARG A 177 -22.28 18.59 8.65
C ARG A 177 -23.57 18.02 9.27
N ASN A 178 -23.57 17.86 10.60
CA ASN A 178 -24.71 17.40 11.41
C ASN A 178 -25.26 16.03 11.00
N ILE A 179 -24.40 15.13 10.50
CA ILE A 179 -24.81 13.77 10.21
C ILE A 179 -24.93 12.97 11.51
N ASN A 180 -26.00 12.18 11.60
CA ASN A 180 -26.21 11.24 12.71
C ASN A 180 -26.21 9.84 12.13
N LEU A 181 -25.28 9.00 12.58
CA LEU A 181 -25.12 7.62 12.15
C LEU A 181 -25.49 6.67 13.27
N LYS A 182 -26.07 5.53 12.91
CA LYS A 182 -26.36 4.42 13.82
C LYS A 182 -25.66 3.17 13.31
N ALA A 183 -24.80 2.60 14.13
CA ALA A 183 -24.10 1.36 13.79
C ALA A 183 -24.48 0.25 14.76
N ALA A 184 -24.70 -0.94 14.25
CA ALA A 184 -24.82 -2.14 15.06
C ALA A 184 -23.50 -2.92 15.02
N LEU A 185 -23.00 -3.32 16.17
CA LEU A 185 -21.81 -4.17 16.33
C LEU A 185 -22.24 -5.53 16.89
N LEU A 186 -22.08 -6.57 16.08
CA LEU A 186 -22.49 -7.94 16.41
C LEU A 186 -21.26 -8.80 16.70
N LEU A 187 -20.99 -9.07 17.98
CA LEU A 187 -19.82 -9.83 18.43
C LEU A 187 -20.19 -10.93 19.43
N PRO A 188 -19.54 -12.10 19.43
CA PRO A 188 -19.81 -13.20 20.34
C PRO A 188 -19.11 -13.02 21.70
N PHE A 189 -19.55 -12.05 22.49
CA PHE A 189 -19.03 -11.81 23.85
C PHE A 189 -19.29 -12.99 24.80
N LYS A 190 -20.38 -13.72 24.59
CA LYS A 190 -20.81 -14.86 25.44
C LYS A 190 -20.99 -14.49 26.90
N THR A 191 -21.54 -13.30 27.15
CA THR A 191 -21.70 -12.72 28.49
C THR A 191 -22.36 -13.69 29.46
N ASN A 192 -23.39 -14.42 29.05
CA ASN A 192 -24.10 -15.42 29.87
C ASN A 192 -23.22 -16.55 30.43
N LYS A 193 -22.05 -16.82 29.81
CA LYS A 193 -21.09 -17.83 30.28
C LYS A 193 -19.97 -17.22 31.14
N LEU A 194 -19.78 -15.93 31.05
CA LEU A 194 -18.65 -15.23 31.64
C LEU A 194 -19.04 -14.47 32.91
N ASP A 195 -20.32 -14.14 33.11
CA ASP A 195 -20.81 -13.32 34.23
C ASP A 195 -20.39 -13.78 35.62
N SER A 196 -20.14 -15.09 35.79
CA SER A 196 -19.72 -15.67 37.08
C SER A 196 -18.22 -15.87 37.22
N LEU A 197 -17.44 -15.50 36.20
CA LEU A 197 -16.00 -15.71 36.18
C LEU A 197 -15.23 -14.43 36.54
N ALA A 198 -14.14 -14.58 37.29
CA ALA A 198 -13.21 -13.48 37.49
C ALA A 198 -12.53 -13.07 36.17
N PRO A 199 -12.23 -11.77 35.95
CA PRO A 199 -11.65 -11.27 34.72
C PRO A 199 -10.39 -12.05 34.25
N GLU A 200 -9.53 -12.41 35.20
CA GLU A 200 -8.30 -13.17 34.88
C GLU A 200 -8.63 -14.53 34.28
N LYS A 201 -9.72 -15.18 34.72
CA LYS A 201 -10.15 -16.47 34.18
C LYS A 201 -10.82 -16.34 32.81
N ILE A 202 -11.45 -15.19 32.53
CA ILE A 202 -12.08 -14.91 31.24
C ILE A 202 -11.02 -14.81 30.15
N TYR A 203 -9.92 -14.11 30.40
CA TYR A 203 -8.94 -13.75 29.38
C TYR A 203 -7.73 -14.68 29.32
N HIS A 204 -7.38 -15.39 30.41
CA HIS A 204 -6.14 -16.16 30.50
C HIS A 204 -5.97 -17.24 29.40
N ASN A 205 -7.04 -17.97 29.05
CA ASN A 205 -7.00 -19.04 28.07
C ASN A 205 -8.15 -18.95 27.06
N ASN A 206 -8.76 -17.80 26.91
CA ASN A 206 -9.90 -17.61 26.02
C ASN A 206 -9.53 -16.66 24.88
N MET A 207 -8.93 -17.22 23.83
CA MET A 207 -8.52 -16.46 22.65
C MET A 207 -9.71 -15.69 22.02
N LEU A 208 -10.91 -16.28 21.99
CA LEU A 208 -12.08 -15.61 21.43
C LEU A 208 -12.47 -14.37 22.25
N ALA A 209 -12.47 -14.45 23.59
CA ALA A 209 -12.78 -13.32 24.43
C ALA A 209 -11.78 -12.17 24.22
N ASN A 210 -10.49 -12.49 24.09
CA ASN A 210 -9.47 -11.49 23.80
C ASN A 210 -9.72 -10.82 22.43
N ILE A 211 -9.93 -11.62 21.38
CA ILE A 211 -10.20 -11.12 20.02
C ILE A 211 -11.41 -10.18 20.00
N VAL A 212 -12.51 -10.62 20.60
CA VAL A 212 -13.78 -9.88 20.61
C VAL A 212 -13.67 -8.58 21.39
N THR A 213 -13.04 -8.63 22.57
CA THR A 213 -12.83 -7.44 23.41
C THR A 213 -11.90 -6.45 22.72
N ASP A 214 -10.78 -6.91 22.19
CA ASP A 214 -9.83 -6.04 21.48
C ASP A 214 -10.49 -5.37 20.27
N PHE A 215 -11.23 -6.12 19.48
CA PHE A 215 -11.97 -5.56 18.34
C PHE A 215 -12.96 -4.48 18.79
N TYR A 216 -13.71 -4.73 19.85
CA TYR A 216 -14.65 -3.78 20.43
C TYR A 216 -13.94 -2.50 20.90
N LEU A 217 -12.84 -2.63 21.66
CA LEU A 217 -12.06 -1.48 22.14
C LEU A 217 -11.49 -0.66 20.98
N GLY A 218 -11.04 -1.31 19.92
CA GLY A 218 -10.61 -0.61 18.70
C GLY A 218 -11.74 0.15 18.02
N ALA A 219 -12.91 -0.47 17.90
CA ALA A 219 -14.11 0.17 17.33
C ALA A 219 -14.55 1.40 18.15
N GLU A 220 -14.45 1.36 19.49
CA GLU A 220 -14.71 2.52 20.35
C GLU A 220 -13.76 3.68 20.07
N ILE A 221 -12.46 3.41 19.87
CA ILE A 221 -11.48 4.46 19.53
C ILE A 221 -11.81 5.10 18.17
N ALA A 222 -12.27 4.30 17.20
CA ALA A 222 -12.71 4.81 15.89
C ALA A 222 -13.91 5.78 16.03
N ILE A 223 -14.90 5.36 16.82
CA ILE A 223 -16.09 6.19 17.10
C ILE A 223 -15.71 7.48 17.82
N ASP A 224 -14.87 7.39 18.85
CA ASP A 224 -14.38 8.57 19.59
C ASP A 224 -13.62 9.54 18.66
N SER A 225 -12.85 8.99 17.71
CA SER A 225 -12.12 9.79 16.71
C SER A 225 -13.06 10.52 15.76
N LEU A 226 -14.11 9.86 15.29
CA LEU A 226 -15.11 10.46 14.40
C LEU A 226 -16.00 11.46 15.14
N LYS A 227 -16.37 11.19 16.40
CA LYS A 227 -17.11 12.15 17.25
C LYS A 227 -16.32 13.45 17.48
N LYS A 228 -15.01 13.37 17.67
CA LYS A 228 -14.13 14.54 17.76
C LYS A 228 -14.09 15.36 16.45
N GLN A 229 -14.42 14.74 15.32
CA GLN A 229 -14.54 15.40 14.02
C GLN A 229 -15.96 15.92 13.73
N GLY A 230 -16.87 15.85 14.71
CA GLY A 230 -18.21 16.41 14.63
C GLY A 230 -19.29 15.49 14.06
N ILE A 231 -19.03 14.19 13.99
CA ILE A 231 -20.00 13.18 13.53
C ILE A 231 -20.70 12.59 14.75
N ASN A 232 -22.02 12.63 14.78
CA ASN A 232 -22.80 11.97 15.82
C ASN A 232 -22.96 10.49 15.48
N ILE A 233 -22.58 9.60 16.42
CA ILE A 233 -22.64 8.16 16.22
C ILE A 233 -23.28 7.50 17.42
N ASP A 234 -24.36 6.77 17.16
CA ASP A 234 -24.99 5.85 18.11
C ASP A 234 -24.53 4.42 17.82
N LEU A 235 -23.85 3.79 18.77
CA LEU A 235 -23.40 2.41 18.67
C LEU A 235 -24.35 1.49 19.43
N ASN A 236 -24.95 0.53 18.74
CA ASN A 236 -25.76 -0.53 19.30
C ASN A 236 -24.96 -1.84 19.32
N VAL A 237 -24.60 -2.33 20.50
CA VAL A 237 -23.79 -3.54 20.66
C VAL A 237 -24.68 -4.73 20.97
N TYR A 238 -24.50 -5.81 20.22
CA TYR A 238 -25.25 -7.07 20.37
C TYR A 238 -24.30 -8.22 20.64
N ASP A 239 -24.53 -8.94 21.74
CA ASP A 239 -23.82 -10.19 22.00
C ASP A 239 -24.46 -11.35 21.21
N THR A 240 -23.75 -11.85 20.21
CA THR A 240 -24.24 -12.97 19.38
C THR A 240 -24.11 -14.35 20.08
N GLY A 241 -23.45 -14.39 21.24
CA GLY A 241 -23.39 -15.60 22.08
C GLY A 241 -22.74 -16.80 21.41
N ASP A 242 -23.38 -17.96 21.63
CA ASP A 242 -22.93 -19.25 21.09
C ASP A 242 -23.68 -19.59 19.79
N ARG A 243 -23.35 -18.89 18.72
CA ARG A 243 -23.84 -19.20 17.38
C ARG A 243 -25.34 -18.92 17.10
N GLU A 244 -25.86 -19.55 16.10
CA GLU A 244 -27.05 -19.30 15.29
C GLU A 244 -28.36 -18.99 16.07
N SER A 245 -28.60 -19.65 17.21
CA SER A 245 -29.85 -19.47 17.97
C SER A 245 -30.04 -18.04 18.48
N LYS A 246 -28.96 -17.40 18.96
CA LYS A 246 -29.02 -16.02 19.46
C LYS A 246 -29.13 -14.99 18.34
N ILE A 247 -28.52 -15.26 17.20
CA ILE A 247 -28.69 -14.44 15.98
C ILE A 247 -30.16 -14.38 15.57
N ARG A 248 -30.88 -15.50 15.57
CA ARG A 248 -32.32 -15.53 15.21
C ARG A 248 -33.18 -14.73 16.20
N THR A 249 -32.82 -14.76 17.47
CA THR A 249 -33.49 -13.92 18.49
C THR A 249 -33.24 -12.44 18.23
N ILE A 250 -32.00 -12.04 17.94
CA ILE A 250 -31.65 -10.63 17.62
C ILE A 250 -32.40 -10.16 16.37
N LEU A 251 -32.52 -11.00 15.36
CA LEU A 251 -33.25 -10.68 14.12
C LEU A 251 -34.76 -10.53 14.35
N SER A 252 -35.34 -11.35 15.25
CA SER A 252 -36.78 -11.30 15.56
C SER A 252 -37.21 -9.97 16.15
N ASP A 253 -36.33 -9.27 16.87
CA ASP A 253 -36.58 -7.95 17.46
C ASP A 253 -36.68 -6.83 16.43
N LYS A 254 -36.33 -7.08 15.16
CA LYS A 254 -36.36 -6.14 14.01
C LYS A 254 -35.64 -4.80 14.23
N ASN A 255 -34.82 -4.70 15.28
CA ASN A 255 -34.12 -3.46 15.64
C ASN A 255 -32.87 -3.20 14.78
N LEU A 256 -32.30 -4.24 14.16
CA LEU A 256 -31.09 -4.11 13.35
C LEU A 256 -31.31 -3.18 12.15
N ASN A 257 -32.48 -3.23 11.50
CA ASN A 257 -32.82 -2.36 10.37
C ASN A 257 -33.00 -0.87 10.72
N LYS A 258 -32.90 -0.50 12.01
CA LYS A 258 -32.89 0.91 12.44
C LYS A 258 -31.49 1.53 12.44
N ASN A 259 -30.47 0.72 12.12
CA ASN A 259 -29.10 1.19 11.96
C ASN A 259 -28.80 1.47 10.48
N ASP A 260 -27.73 2.21 10.22
CA ASP A 260 -27.25 2.49 8.87
C ASP A 260 -26.33 1.36 8.37
N VAL A 261 -25.67 0.66 9.29
CA VAL A 261 -24.75 -0.44 8.99
C VAL A 261 -24.67 -1.43 10.15
N ILE A 262 -24.36 -2.68 9.82
CA ILE A 262 -24.02 -3.73 10.78
C ILE A 262 -22.54 -4.11 10.57
N ILE A 263 -21.74 -4.11 11.62
CA ILE A 263 -20.38 -4.62 11.66
C ILE A 263 -20.38 -5.94 12.43
N GLY A 264 -19.96 -7.02 11.76
CA GLY A 264 -20.16 -8.39 12.25
C GLY A 264 -21.41 -9.05 11.63
N PRO A 265 -21.75 -10.27 12.04
CA PRO A 265 -21.06 -11.16 12.96
C PRO A 265 -19.68 -11.63 12.45
N ILE A 266 -18.87 -12.23 13.34
CA ILE A 266 -17.55 -12.77 12.94
C ILE A 266 -17.60 -14.21 12.39
N TYR A 267 -18.70 -14.90 12.51
CA TYR A 267 -18.89 -16.24 11.92
C TYR A 267 -19.58 -16.12 10.56
N SER A 268 -19.00 -16.73 9.52
CA SER A 268 -19.47 -16.60 8.14
C SER A 268 -20.93 -17.04 7.94
N GLN A 269 -21.33 -18.13 8.56
CA GLN A 269 -22.72 -18.62 8.49
C GLN A 269 -23.70 -17.61 9.11
N GLU A 270 -23.35 -17.02 10.25
CA GLU A 270 -24.17 -16.01 10.91
C GLU A 270 -24.25 -14.73 10.10
N ALA A 271 -23.14 -14.31 9.47
CA ALA A 271 -23.11 -13.15 8.60
C ALA A 271 -24.04 -13.30 7.40
N GLU A 272 -24.08 -14.49 6.79
CA GLU A 272 -25.00 -14.81 5.69
C GLU A 272 -26.47 -14.78 6.15
N ILE A 273 -26.77 -15.36 7.32
CA ILE A 273 -28.12 -15.32 7.91
C ILE A 273 -28.58 -13.89 8.14
N VAL A 274 -27.72 -13.05 8.77
CA VAL A 274 -28.04 -11.64 9.02
C VAL A 274 -28.24 -10.89 7.71
N ALA A 275 -27.34 -11.03 6.76
CA ALA A 275 -27.39 -10.31 5.49
C ALA A 275 -28.61 -10.68 4.62
N ASN A 276 -29.15 -11.89 4.78
CA ASN A 276 -30.36 -12.32 4.07
C ASN A 276 -31.64 -11.75 4.70
N ASP A 277 -31.62 -11.43 6.01
CA ASP A 277 -32.80 -10.95 6.74
C ASP A 277 -32.91 -9.41 6.73
N VAL A 278 -31.76 -8.69 6.85
CA VAL A 278 -31.75 -7.23 6.96
C VAL A 278 -31.76 -6.53 5.58
N LYS A 279 -32.09 -5.22 5.58
CA LYS A 279 -32.08 -4.37 4.37
C LYS A 279 -30.84 -3.50 4.23
N ILE A 280 -30.05 -3.37 5.29
CA ILE A 280 -28.87 -2.51 5.40
C ILE A 280 -27.57 -3.28 5.15
N PRO A 281 -26.45 -2.62 4.85
CA PRO A 281 -25.15 -3.27 4.65
C PRO A 281 -24.68 -4.04 5.88
N VAL A 282 -24.07 -5.20 5.65
CA VAL A 282 -23.47 -6.07 6.67
C VAL A 282 -21.99 -6.23 6.36
N VAL A 283 -21.14 -5.71 7.22
CA VAL A 283 -19.67 -5.72 7.08
C VAL A 283 -19.11 -6.94 7.81
N PHE A 284 -18.52 -7.86 7.07
CA PHE A 284 -17.89 -9.06 7.61
C PHE A 284 -16.43 -8.75 7.96
N PRO A 285 -16.06 -8.70 9.28
CA PRO A 285 -14.84 -8.03 9.72
C PRO A 285 -13.59 -8.93 9.78
N VAL A 286 -13.71 -10.23 9.54
CA VAL A 286 -12.62 -11.21 9.66
C VAL A 286 -12.48 -12.04 8.38
N PHE A 287 -11.36 -12.72 8.22
CA PHE A 287 -11.20 -13.71 7.17
C PHE A 287 -11.96 -15.00 7.52
N SER A 288 -12.62 -15.59 6.52
CA SER A 288 -13.15 -16.94 6.58
C SER A 288 -12.84 -17.71 5.28
N SER A 289 -12.43 -18.97 5.41
CA SER A 289 -12.23 -19.84 4.24
C SER A 289 -13.50 -20.00 3.38
N ASN A 290 -14.68 -19.80 3.98
CA ASN A 290 -15.98 -19.91 3.31
C ASN A 290 -16.50 -18.56 2.78
N GLN A 291 -15.75 -17.47 2.93
CA GLN A 291 -16.23 -16.14 2.50
C GLN A 291 -16.38 -15.99 0.98
N SER A 292 -15.73 -16.85 0.19
CA SER A 292 -15.92 -16.90 -1.26
C SER A 292 -17.32 -17.34 -1.66
N ASP A 293 -18.02 -18.05 -0.77
CA ASP A 293 -19.35 -18.60 -1.00
C ASP A 293 -20.48 -17.62 -0.64
N PHE A 294 -20.15 -16.45 -0.11
CA PHE A 294 -21.13 -15.42 0.23
C PHE A 294 -21.95 -15.00 -1.00
N SER A 295 -23.27 -15.13 -0.87
CA SER A 295 -24.22 -14.87 -1.94
C SER A 295 -24.95 -13.54 -1.79
N SER A 296 -25.12 -13.03 -0.56
CA SER A 296 -25.87 -11.82 -0.30
C SER A 296 -25.14 -10.58 -0.80
N SER A 297 -25.83 -9.78 -1.62
CA SER A 297 -25.31 -8.49 -2.09
C SER A 297 -25.14 -7.46 -0.98
N LYS A 298 -25.69 -7.68 0.21
CA LYS A 298 -25.53 -6.78 1.36
C LYS A 298 -24.24 -7.04 2.14
N LEU A 299 -23.60 -8.19 1.94
CA LEU A 299 -22.32 -8.53 2.58
C LEU A 299 -21.16 -7.76 1.94
N ILE A 300 -20.34 -7.18 2.80
CA ILE A 300 -19.11 -6.49 2.46
C ILE A 300 -17.97 -7.17 3.20
N LYS A 301 -17.06 -7.82 2.47
CA LYS A 301 -15.89 -8.48 3.03
C LYS A 301 -14.79 -7.44 3.25
N THR A 302 -14.20 -7.40 4.43
CA THR A 302 -13.09 -6.49 4.75
C THR A 302 -11.72 -7.13 4.53
N GLN A 303 -11.67 -8.46 4.51
CA GLN A 303 -10.45 -9.22 4.26
C GLN A 303 -10.44 -9.76 2.83
N PRO A 304 -9.29 -9.66 2.10
CA PRO A 304 -9.16 -10.21 0.76
C PRO A 304 -9.32 -11.75 0.71
N ASP A 305 -9.77 -12.24 -0.41
CA ASP A 305 -9.78 -13.68 -0.68
C ASP A 305 -8.34 -14.19 -0.92
N LYS A 306 -8.01 -15.39 -0.43
CA LYS A 306 -6.64 -15.95 -0.49
C LYS A 306 -6.02 -15.99 -1.90
N ALA A 307 -6.85 -16.22 -2.92
CA ALA A 307 -6.36 -16.22 -4.30
C ALA A 307 -5.76 -14.89 -4.73
N LEU A 308 -6.27 -13.77 -4.18
CA LEU A 308 -5.84 -12.43 -4.54
C LEU A 308 -4.37 -12.14 -4.15
N TYR A 309 -3.89 -12.67 -3.02
CA TYR A 309 -2.49 -12.50 -2.61
C TYR A 309 -1.52 -13.03 -3.66
N LYS A 310 -1.85 -14.19 -4.26
CA LYS A 310 -1.05 -14.78 -5.35
C LYS A 310 -1.14 -13.94 -6.63
N GLU A 311 -2.32 -13.46 -6.95
CA GLU A 311 -2.55 -12.65 -8.15
C GLU A 311 -1.80 -11.31 -8.09
N GLU A 312 -1.93 -10.59 -6.98
CA GLU A 312 -1.26 -9.30 -6.77
C GLU A 312 0.28 -9.45 -6.72
N MET A 313 0.79 -10.49 -6.05
CA MET A 313 2.23 -10.74 -6.05
C MET A 313 2.75 -11.06 -7.45
N ILE A 314 2.04 -11.87 -8.23
CA ILE A 314 2.44 -12.16 -9.61
C ILE A 314 2.40 -10.88 -10.45
N ALA A 315 1.31 -10.11 -10.37
CA ALA A 315 1.20 -8.85 -11.08
C ALA A 315 2.34 -7.89 -10.73
N PHE A 316 2.66 -7.76 -9.43
CA PHE A 316 3.79 -6.97 -8.97
C PHE A 316 5.12 -7.48 -9.57
N MET A 317 5.36 -8.79 -9.54
CA MET A 317 6.59 -9.37 -10.09
C MET A 317 6.70 -9.14 -11.59
N LEU A 318 5.63 -9.37 -12.35
CA LEU A 318 5.62 -9.19 -13.80
C LEU A 318 5.82 -7.72 -14.20
N ASN A 319 5.19 -6.79 -13.50
CA ASN A 319 5.33 -5.35 -13.73
C ASN A 319 6.73 -4.80 -13.39
N ASN A 320 7.48 -5.51 -12.55
CA ASN A 320 8.83 -5.12 -12.13
C ASN A 320 9.93 -6.04 -12.69
N TYR A 321 9.57 -6.98 -13.56
CA TYR A 321 10.52 -7.90 -14.17
C TYR A 321 11.43 -7.19 -15.16
N ASN A 322 12.74 -7.36 -15.00
CA ASN A 322 13.75 -6.74 -15.85
C ASN A 322 14.86 -7.74 -16.22
N GLY A 323 14.49 -8.97 -16.57
CA GLY A 323 15.42 -10.01 -16.99
C GLY A 323 16.05 -10.82 -15.86
N GLU A 324 15.47 -10.80 -14.66
CA GLU A 324 15.92 -11.61 -13.54
C GLU A 324 15.75 -13.10 -13.81
N ASN A 325 16.59 -13.92 -13.21
CA ASN A 325 16.39 -15.36 -13.19
C ASN A 325 15.35 -15.74 -12.15
N ILE A 326 14.29 -16.44 -12.56
CA ILE A 326 13.21 -16.87 -11.68
C ILE A 326 13.39 -18.33 -11.30
N VAL A 327 13.48 -18.59 -10.00
CA VAL A 327 13.54 -19.93 -9.41
C VAL A 327 12.34 -20.11 -8.48
N VAL A 328 11.49 -21.07 -8.79
CA VAL A 328 10.35 -21.41 -7.94
C VAL A 328 10.70 -22.66 -7.12
N VAL A 329 10.66 -22.53 -5.82
CA VAL A 329 10.69 -23.67 -4.90
C VAL A 329 9.26 -24.09 -4.62
N ALA A 330 8.92 -25.29 -5.05
CA ALA A 330 7.57 -25.83 -4.98
C ALA A 330 7.57 -27.22 -4.31
N ASP A 331 6.51 -27.53 -3.58
CA ASP A 331 6.20 -28.90 -3.15
C ASP A 331 5.30 -29.61 -4.18
N GLU A 332 4.93 -30.88 -3.91
CA GLU A 332 4.08 -31.64 -4.83
C GLU A 332 2.69 -31.03 -5.02
N ARG A 333 2.18 -30.27 -4.02
CA ARG A 333 0.86 -29.61 -4.09
C ARG A 333 0.92 -28.38 -4.97
N SER A 334 1.99 -27.60 -4.89
CA SER A 334 2.15 -26.32 -5.59
C SER A 334 2.77 -26.44 -6.99
N LYS A 335 3.46 -27.55 -7.28
CA LYS A 335 4.20 -27.80 -8.55
C LYS A 335 3.42 -27.49 -9.82
N SER A 336 2.14 -27.83 -9.85
CA SER A 336 1.24 -27.64 -11.00
C SER A 336 0.27 -26.49 -10.79
N SER A 337 0.54 -25.59 -9.85
CA SER A 337 -0.36 -24.49 -9.52
C SER A 337 -0.61 -23.58 -10.73
N SER A 338 -1.81 -23.04 -10.83
CA SER A 338 -2.15 -22.03 -11.84
C SER A 338 -1.23 -20.83 -11.77
N THR A 339 -0.71 -20.52 -10.59
CA THR A 339 0.23 -19.45 -10.26
C THR A 339 1.56 -19.62 -11.00
N ILE A 340 2.18 -20.81 -10.84
CA ILE A 340 3.45 -21.12 -11.53
C ILE A 340 3.24 -21.11 -13.05
N ASN A 341 2.08 -21.65 -13.51
CA ASN A 341 1.75 -21.67 -14.93
C ASN A 341 1.55 -20.25 -15.50
N LYS A 342 0.98 -19.31 -14.74
CA LYS A 342 0.86 -17.90 -15.14
C LYS A 342 2.25 -17.26 -15.32
N ILE A 343 3.16 -17.46 -14.36
CA ILE A 343 4.53 -16.96 -14.45
C ILE A 343 5.24 -17.52 -15.70
N LYS A 344 5.19 -18.83 -15.92
CA LYS A 344 5.83 -19.50 -17.04
C LYS A 344 5.33 -19.08 -18.43
N LYS A 345 4.08 -18.67 -18.53
CA LYS A 345 3.44 -18.31 -19.80
C LYS A 345 3.55 -16.81 -20.13
N HIS A 346 4.19 -16.03 -19.26
CA HIS A 346 4.35 -14.61 -19.54
C HIS A 346 5.42 -14.38 -20.61
N ASP A 347 5.07 -13.62 -21.64
CA ASP A 347 5.89 -13.44 -22.86
C ASP A 347 7.31 -12.89 -22.59
N SER A 348 7.45 -12.08 -21.54
CA SER A 348 8.75 -11.52 -21.16
C SER A 348 9.65 -12.50 -20.40
N ILE A 349 9.14 -13.67 -19.97
CA ILE A 349 9.88 -14.63 -19.13
C ILE A 349 10.25 -15.85 -19.99
N SER A 350 11.53 -15.94 -20.33
CA SER A 350 12.03 -17.01 -21.21
C SER A 350 12.10 -18.39 -20.53
N ASP A 351 12.35 -18.41 -19.22
CA ASP A 351 12.51 -19.66 -18.46
C ASP A 351 12.23 -19.47 -16.97
N VAL A 352 11.64 -20.50 -16.34
CA VAL A 352 11.39 -20.57 -14.91
C VAL A 352 11.89 -21.92 -14.38
N ALA A 353 12.95 -21.90 -13.60
CA ALA A 353 13.45 -23.10 -12.95
C ALA A 353 12.54 -23.52 -11.78
N ILE A 354 12.17 -24.79 -11.71
CA ILE A 354 11.43 -25.35 -10.57
C ILE A 354 12.34 -26.27 -9.79
N VAL A 355 12.48 -26.00 -8.49
CA VAL A 355 13.25 -26.83 -7.56
C VAL A 355 12.29 -27.52 -6.62
N MET A 356 12.35 -28.87 -6.60
CA MET A 356 11.47 -29.73 -5.82
C MET A 356 12.23 -30.40 -4.67
N PRO A 357 11.59 -30.63 -3.52
CA PRO A 357 12.19 -31.39 -2.43
C PRO A 357 12.42 -32.86 -2.82
N THR A 358 13.51 -33.42 -2.31
CA THR A 358 13.78 -34.85 -2.37
C THR A 358 13.79 -35.38 -0.93
N LYS A 359 12.90 -36.30 -0.60
CA LYS A 359 12.74 -36.83 0.79
C LYS A 359 12.46 -35.71 1.81
N GLY A 360 11.65 -34.70 1.46
CA GLY A 360 11.19 -33.62 2.34
C GLY A 360 12.16 -32.46 2.52
N TYR A 361 13.33 -32.44 1.83
CA TYR A 361 14.26 -31.30 1.88
C TYR A 361 14.87 -30.98 0.50
N ILE A 362 15.37 -29.77 0.34
CA ILE A 362 16.09 -29.33 -0.85
C ILE A 362 17.57 -29.29 -0.55
N LYS A 363 18.37 -29.95 -1.37
CA LYS A 363 19.82 -29.82 -1.33
C LYS A 363 20.21 -28.41 -1.76
N LYS A 364 21.06 -27.74 -0.99
CA LYS A 364 21.61 -26.40 -1.34
C LYS A 364 22.10 -26.34 -2.78
N GLN A 365 22.78 -27.40 -3.25
CA GLN A 365 23.30 -27.48 -4.61
C GLN A 365 22.19 -27.40 -5.69
N SER A 366 20.99 -27.92 -5.41
CA SER A 366 19.86 -27.83 -6.36
C SER A 366 19.40 -26.38 -6.56
N ILE A 367 19.39 -25.59 -5.47
CA ILE A 367 19.08 -24.15 -5.56
C ILE A 367 20.18 -23.44 -6.36
N ILE A 368 21.44 -23.71 -6.03
CA ILE A 368 22.59 -23.10 -6.70
C ILE A 368 22.58 -23.40 -8.20
N ASN A 369 22.32 -24.64 -8.59
CA ASN A 369 22.26 -25.04 -10.01
C ASN A 369 21.11 -24.36 -10.79
N ALA A 370 20.05 -23.94 -10.10
CA ALA A 370 18.94 -23.21 -10.69
C ALA A 370 19.20 -21.69 -10.77
N MET A 371 20.19 -21.18 -10.05
CA MET A 371 20.57 -19.75 -10.06
C MET A 371 21.48 -19.43 -11.26
N LYS A 372 21.43 -18.17 -11.71
CA LYS A 372 22.31 -17.63 -12.76
C LYS A 372 23.25 -16.58 -12.16
N PRO A 373 24.54 -16.60 -12.48
CA PRO A 373 25.54 -15.75 -11.82
C PRO A 373 25.46 -14.27 -12.18
N ASP A 374 25.13 -13.95 -13.42
CA ASP A 374 25.31 -12.60 -13.98
C ASP A 374 24.05 -11.74 -13.91
N VAL A 375 22.96 -12.28 -13.34
CA VAL A 375 21.66 -11.61 -13.20
C VAL A 375 21.16 -11.70 -11.77
N ASN A 376 20.24 -10.83 -11.40
CA ASN A 376 19.51 -10.95 -10.15
C ASN A 376 18.70 -12.26 -10.14
N ASN A 377 18.65 -12.92 -9.01
CA ASN A 377 17.90 -14.15 -8.85
C ASN A 377 16.69 -13.91 -7.93
N TRP A 378 15.51 -14.10 -8.47
CA TRP A 378 14.27 -14.09 -7.73
C TRP A 378 13.91 -15.50 -7.32
N ILE A 379 13.91 -15.76 -6.03
CA ILE A 379 13.58 -17.07 -5.46
C ILE A 379 12.17 -16.97 -4.89
N ILE A 380 11.25 -17.72 -5.44
CA ILE A 380 9.86 -17.76 -5.00
C ILE A 380 9.65 -19.04 -4.20
N ILE A 381 9.25 -18.93 -2.94
CA ILE A 381 8.85 -20.08 -2.12
C ILE A 381 7.33 -20.20 -2.20
N ASP A 382 6.84 -21.26 -2.87
CA ASP A 382 5.41 -21.61 -2.96
C ASP A 382 5.16 -22.92 -2.22
N THR A 383 5.21 -22.88 -0.89
CA THR A 383 4.91 -24.01 0.00
C THR A 383 4.36 -23.53 1.33
N GLU A 384 3.51 -24.35 1.95
CA GLU A 384 3.03 -24.19 3.32
C GLU A 384 3.86 -25.01 4.34
N ASP A 385 4.86 -25.74 3.87
CA ASP A 385 5.75 -26.53 4.73
C ASP A 385 6.84 -25.64 5.35
N ASP A 386 6.71 -25.39 6.66
CA ASP A 386 7.66 -24.54 7.42
C ASP A 386 9.09 -25.11 7.43
N VAL A 387 9.25 -26.42 7.45
CA VAL A 387 10.57 -27.06 7.44
C VAL A 387 11.27 -26.83 6.09
N LEU A 388 10.50 -26.96 5.01
CA LEU A 388 11.01 -26.72 3.66
C LEU A 388 11.38 -25.23 3.45
N ALA A 389 10.50 -24.32 3.85
CA ALA A 389 10.77 -22.88 3.77
C ALA A 389 12.01 -22.49 4.57
N TYR A 390 12.16 -23.02 5.79
CA TYR A 390 13.33 -22.81 6.64
C TYR A 390 14.61 -23.37 6.03
N ASN A 391 14.55 -24.55 5.44
CA ASN A 391 15.67 -25.20 4.74
C ASN A 391 16.16 -24.32 3.58
N VAL A 392 15.24 -23.78 2.76
CA VAL A 392 15.58 -22.90 1.64
C VAL A 392 16.21 -21.61 2.11
N VAL A 393 15.59 -20.92 3.08
CA VAL A 393 16.12 -19.66 3.63
C VAL A 393 17.54 -19.87 4.20
N ASN A 394 17.78 -20.93 4.97
CA ASN A 394 19.11 -21.22 5.49
C ASN A 394 20.12 -21.53 4.38
N SER A 395 19.69 -22.23 3.32
CA SER A 395 20.55 -22.50 2.17
C SER A 395 20.96 -21.20 1.47
N LEU A 396 20.03 -20.26 1.27
CA LEU A 396 20.31 -18.97 0.65
C LEU A 396 21.21 -18.07 1.51
N ILE A 397 20.97 -18.01 2.83
CA ILE A 397 21.80 -17.22 3.76
C ILE A 397 23.24 -17.75 3.84
N SER A 398 23.42 -19.05 3.67
CA SER A 398 24.75 -19.67 3.69
C SER A 398 25.49 -19.60 2.35
N LEU A 399 24.91 -18.94 1.32
CA LEU A 399 25.62 -18.64 0.09
C LEU A 399 26.72 -17.60 0.39
N PRO A 400 27.93 -17.79 -0.17
CA PRO A 400 29.00 -16.80 0.03
C PRO A 400 28.61 -15.46 -0.60
N SER A 401 28.85 -14.38 0.11
CA SER A 401 28.55 -13.01 -0.32
C SER A 401 29.45 -12.50 -1.46
N SER A 402 30.59 -13.14 -1.69
CA SER A 402 31.44 -12.98 -2.85
C SER A 402 32.32 -14.21 -2.99
N PHE A 403 32.32 -14.87 -4.13
CA PHE A 403 33.35 -15.80 -4.50
C PHE A 403 34.52 -15.03 -5.12
N SER A 404 35.42 -14.55 -4.30
CA SER A 404 36.74 -14.15 -4.78
C SER A 404 37.49 -15.43 -5.20
N ALA A 405 37.74 -15.53 -6.50
CA ALA A 405 38.54 -16.62 -7.07
C ALA A 405 39.97 -16.53 -6.60
N LYS A 406 40.30 -17.01 -5.39
CA LYS A 406 41.66 -17.40 -5.05
C LYS A 406 41.91 -18.81 -5.59
N LYS A 407 42.88 -18.92 -6.52
CA LYS A 407 43.43 -20.18 -6.97
C LYS A 407 43.88 -20.99 -5.75
N GLY A 408 43.21 -22.08 -5.42
CA GLY A 408 43.58 -23.03 -4.39
C GLY A 408 42.86 -24.35 -4.59
N ASN A 409 43.63 -25.45 -4.54
CA ASN A 409 43.17 -26.83 -4.72
C ASN A 409 42.48 -27.33 -3.44
N THR A 410 41.23 -26.99 -3.20
CA THR A 410 40.43 -27.58 -2.12
C THR A 410 39.01 -27.84 -2.63
N GLU A 411 38.26 -28.71 -1.96
CA GLU A 411 36.87 -29.02 -2.28
C GLU A 411 35.98 -27.77 -2.41
N GLU A 412 36.35 -26.66 -1.77
CA GLU A 412 35.76 -25.34 -1.99
C GLU A 412 35.94 -24.81 -3.43
N ALA A 413 36.98 -25.27 -4.15
CA ALA A 413 37.19 -24.90 -5.54
C ALA A 413 36.25 -25.64 -6.51
N ASN A 414 35.70 -26.78 -6.10
CA ASN A 414 34.66 -27.50 -6.87
C ASN A 414 33.26 -26.90 -6.70
N LEU A 415 33.06 -26.05 -5.70
CA LEU A 415 31.95 -25.11 -5.57
C LEU A 415 32.16 -23.86 -6.43
N LYS A 416 33.17 -23.82 -7.29
CA LYS A 416 33.22 -22.91 -8.44
C LYS A 416 32.09 -23.25 -9.40
N ILE A 417 30.90 -22.90 -8.95
CA ILE A 417 29.81 -22.74 -9.84
C ILE A 417 30.28 -21.65 -10.78
N LYS A 418 30.51 -22.07 -12.04
CA LYS A 418 30.90 -21.16 -13.10
C LYS A 418 30.14 -19.85 -12.93
N GLY A 419 30.84 -18.78 -12.55
CA GLY A 419 30.31 -17.43 -12.63
C GLY A 419 29.56 -16.85 -11.42
N LEU A 420 29.41 -17.51 -10.27
CA LEU A 420 28.85 -16.85 -9.06
C LEU A 420 29.87 -15.93 -8.34
N THR A 421 30.77 -15.29 -9.09
CA THR A 421 31.79 -14.39 -8.58
C THR A 421 31.25 -13.08 -8.04
N GLU A 422 30.05 -12.68 -8.47
CA GLU A 422 29.27 -11.58 -7.88
C GLU A 422 27.80 -11.94 -8.04
N THR A 423 27.17 -12.50 -7.01
CA THR A 423 25.70 -12.58 -7.01
C THR A 423 25.15 -11.16 -7.03
N LYS A 424 24.76 -10.70 -8.18
CA LYS A 424 23.78 -9.63 -8.27
C LYS A 424 22.58 -10.12 -7.46
N GLY A 425 22.14 -9.39 -6.50
CA GLY A 425 21.27 -9.73 -5.39
C GLY A 425 20.31 -10.93 -5.54
N VAL A 426 20.25 -11.71 -4.51
CA VAL A 426 19.15 -12.67 -4.29
C VAL A 426 18.00 -11.93 -3.65
N ARG A 427 16.80 -12.04 -4.23
CA ARG A 427 15.57 -11.55 -3.64
C ARG A 427 14.62 -12.70 -3.41
N LEU A 428 14.09 -12.78 -2.19
CA LEU A 428 13.19 -13.84 -1.78
C LEU A 428 11.74 -13.36 -1.83
N PHE A 429 10.88 -14.18 -2.44
CA PHE A 429 9.45 -13.91 -2.55
C PHE A 429 8.63 -15.05 -1.98
N THR A 430 7.46 -14.70 -1.44
CA THR A 430 6.36 -15.61 -1.22
C THR A 430 5.03 -14.91 -1.52
N PHE A 431 3.97 -15.68 -1.76
CA PHE A 431 2.66 -15.11 -2.07
C PHE A 431 1.95 -14.56 -0.84
N GLU A 432 2.18 -15.15 0.31
CA GLU A 432 1.68 -14.71 1.62
C GLU A 432 2.71 -15.13 2.67
N LYS A 433 3.01 -14.25 3.63
CA LYS A 433 3.97 -14.57 4.68
C LYS A 433 3.49 -15.76 5.53
N GLY A 434 2.26 -15.70 6.05
CA GLY A 434 1.63 -16.74 6.84
C GLY A 434 2.48 -17.18 8.04
N THR A 435 2.02 -18.19 8.75
CA THR A 435 2.72 -18.78 9.91
C THR A 435 4.02 -19.49 9.54
N THR A 436 4.18 -19.86 8.28
CA THR A 436 5.38 -20.53 7.75
C THR A 436 6.63 -19.67 7.93
N PHE A 437 6.53 -18.37 7.64
CA PHE A 437 7.66 -17.45 7.73
C PHE A 437 7.76 -16.73 9.09
N ASP A 438 6.71 -16.76 9.92
CA ASP A 438 6.74 -16.14 11.26
C ASP A 438 7.74 -16.79 12.21
N LYS A 439 8.09 -18.06 11.97
CA LYS A 439 9.09 -18.80 12.74
C LYS A 439 10.52 -18.53 12.28
N ILE A 440 10.71 -17.86 11.15
CA ILE A 440 12.03 -17.59 10.57
C ILE A 440 12.56 -16.26 11.12
N ASP A 441 13.83 -16.26 11.53
CA ASP A 441 14.50 -15.04 12.03
C ASP A 441 14.42 -13.91 10.99
N ASN A 442 13.87 -12.78 11.39
CA ASN A 442 13.68 -11.61 10.55
C ASN A 442 15.01 -11.07 9.98
N ASN A 443 16.14 -11.26 10.67
CA ASN A 443 17.47 -10.91 10.13
C ASN A 443 17.82 -11.71 8.88
N LYS A 444 17.39 -12.97 8.80
CA LYS A 444 17.59 -13.81 7.61
C LYS A 444 16.69 -13.33 6.47
N LEU A 445 15.44 -13.02 6.77
CA LEU A 445 14.47 -12.50 5.81
C LEU A 445 14.92 -11.14 5.25
N ALA A 446 15.38 -10.24 6.10
CA ALA A 446 15.89 -8.94 5.73
C ALA A 446 17.13 -9.00 4.80
N LYS A 447 18.09 -9.92 5.08
CA LYS A 447 19.25 -10.14 4.22
C LYS A 447 18.89 -10.58 2.80
N LEU A 448 17.73 -11.24 2.63
CA LEU A 448 17.23 -11.72 1.35
C LEU A 448 16.23 -10.76 0.70
N ASN A 449 16.06 -9.55 1.22
CA ASN A 449 15.02 -8.59 0.76
C ASN A 449 13.66 -9.28 0.63
N PHE A 450 13.28 -10.06 1.65
CA PHE A 450 12.07 -10.87 1.63
C PHE A 450 10.84 -10.03 1.35
N THR A 451 10.12 -10.39 0.29
CA THR A 451 8.97 -9.67 -0.25
C THR A 451 7.75 -10.58 -0.28
N TYR A 452 6.62 -10.10 0.20
CA TYR A 452 5.38 -10.86 0.30
C TYR A 452 4.15 -9.96 0.14
N ALA A 453 3.03 -10.57 -0.27
CA ALA A 453 1.74 -9.90 -0.27
C ALA A 453 1.10 -9.97 1.12
N SER A 454 0.46 -8.87 1.53
CA SER A 454 -0.16 -8.73 2.85
C SER A 454 -1.42 -7.87 2.78
N ASP A 455 -2.42 -8.20 3.58
CA ASP A 455 -3.60 -7.35 3.82
C ASP A 455 -3.36 -6.26 4.86
N VAL A 456 -2.16 -6.27 5.47
CA VAL A 456 -1.77 -5.29 6.48
C VAL A 456 -0.39 -4.73 6.22
N TYR A 457 -0.26 -3.43 6.44
CA TYR A 457 1.01 -2.72 6.50
C TYR A 457 0.88 -1.53 7.43
N MET A 458 1.63 -1.52 8.53
CA MET A 458 1.63 -0.43 9.50
C MET A 458 2.89 0.42 9.36
N ASP A 459 2.71 1.70 9.04
CA ASP A 459 3.78 2.69 9.14
C ASP A 459 3.83 3.26 10.58
N ASN A 460 4.72 2.73 11.40
CA ASN A 460 4.88 3.13 12.79
C ASN A 460 5.32 4.58 12.96
N GLU A 461 5.89 5.19 11.92
CA GLU A 461 6.35 6.59 11.96
C GLU A 461 5.24 7.56 11.54
N SER A 462 4.15 7.09 10.96
CA SER A 462 3.04 7.94 10.54
C SER A 462 2.37 8.63 11.74
N PHE A 463 1.89 9.85 11.51
CA PHE A 463 1.13 10.60 12.52
C PHE A 463 -0.14 9.84 12.92
N SER A 464 -0.83 9.22 11.98
CA SER A 464 -2.07 8.47 12.23
C SER A 464 -1.84 7.30 13.18
N THR A 465 -0.78 6.49 12.94
CA THR A 465 -0.44 5.36 13.81
C THR A 465 -0.06 5.83 15.21
N LYS A 466 0.77 6.86 15.34
CA LYS A 466 1.16 7.42 16.63
C LYS A 466 -0.05 7.97 17.41
N SER A 467 -0.95 8.67 16.71
CA SER A 467 -2.17 9.22 17.32
C SER A 467 -3.13 8.12 17.77
N PHE A 468 -3.31 7.08 16.97
CA PHE A 468 -4.12 5.91 17.32
C PHE A 468 -3.54 5.19 18.55
N ASN A 469 -2.25 4.86 18.54
CA ASN A 469 -1.58 4.20 19.66
C ASN A 469 -1.69 5.00 20.95
N ALA A 470 -1.50 6.32 20.91
CA ALA A 470 -1.64 7.19 22.05
C ALA A 470 -3.10 7.24 22.57
N SER A 471 -4.07 7.35 21.66
CA SER A 471 -5.49 7.37 22.01
C SER A 471 -5.94 6.06 22.64
N TYR A 472 -5.51 4.93 22.07
CA TYR A 472 -5.79 3.60 22.61
C TYR A 472 -5.15 3.39 23.97
N PHE A 473 -3.86 3.75 24.12
CA PHE A 473 -3.14 3.62 25.40
C PHE A 473 -3.77 4.48 26.50
N ASN A 474 -4.11 5.73 26.20
CA ASN A 474 -4.73 6.63 27.17
C ASN A 474 -6.10 6.13 27.67
N LYS A 475 -6.85 5.44 26.81
CA LYS A 475 -8.18 4.92 27.18
C LYS A 475 -8.09 3.57 27.90
N ASN A 476 -7.20 2.68 27.47
CA ASN A 476 -7.20 1.28 27.86
C ASN A 476 -5.97 0.87 28.72
N ASN A 477 -5.01 1.78 28.91
CA ASN A 477 -3.74 1.53 29.63
C ASN A 477 -2.97 0.31 29.07
N ALA A 478 -3.10 0.07 27.76
CA ALA A 478 -2.45 -1.01 27.00
C ALA A 478 -2.18 -0.55 25.57
N TYR A 479 -1.22 -1.18 24.89
CA TYR A 479 -1.04 -0.98 23.45
C TYR A 479 -2.05 -1.79 22.65
N PRO A 480 -2.49 -1.29 21.48
CA PRO A 480 -3.46 -2.00 20.65
C PRO A 480 -2.87 -3.31 20.12
N SER A 481 -3.67 -4.36 20.14
CA SER A 481 -3.37 -5.61 19.44
C SER A 481 -3.74 -5.51 17.95
N TYR A 482 -3.37 -6.53 17.18
CA TYR A 482 -3.85 -6.69 15.79
C TYR A 482 -5.38 -6.56 15.68
N TYR A 483 -6.13 -7.21 16.58
CA TYR A 483 -7.60 -7.16 16.54
C TYR A 483 -8.17 -5.82 16.96
N ALA A 484 -7.49 -5.11 17.84
CA ALA A 484 -7.85 -3.74 18.20
C ALA A 484 -7.65 -2.79 17.02
N THR A 485 -6.53 -2.92 16.31
CA THR A 485 -6.28 -2.14 15.09
C THR A 485 -7.28 -2.45 13.98
N LYS A 486 -7.63 -3.73 13.78
CA LYS A 486 -8.69 -4.13 12.83
C LYS A 486 -10.06 -3.57 13.21
N GLY A 487 -10.41 -3.60 14.50
CA GLY A 487 -11.65 -3.00 15.01
C GLY A 487 -11.72 -1.50 14.74
N PHE A 488 -10.60 -0.80 14.94
CA PHE A 488 -10.48 0.61 14.59
C PHE A 488 -10.61 0.84 13.08
N ASP A 489 -9.79 0.19 12.28
CA ASP A 489 -9.70 0.44 10.84
C ASP A 489 -11.02 0.20 10.13
N ILE A 490 -11.68 -0.94 10.43
CA ILE A 490 -12.94 -1.32 9.81
C ILE A 490 -14.06 -0.36 10.23
N THR A 491 -14.16 -0.08 11.53
CA THR A 491 -15.21 0.79 12.05
C THR A 491 -15.03 2.22 11.55
N TYR A 492 -13.78 2.72 11.56
CA TYR A 492 -13.48 4.05 11.06
C TYR A 492 -13.77 4.18 9.57
N ASP A 493 -13.30 3.23 8.75
CA ASP A 493 -13.50 3.27 7.29
C ASP A 493 -14.98 3.29 6.91
N VAL A 494 -15.76 2.38 7.49
CA VAL A 494 -17.18 2.23 7.22
C VAL A 494 -17.96 3.48 7.64
N LEU A 495 -17.73 3.99 8.85
CA LEU A 495 -18.46 5.15 9.36
C LEU A 495 -17.99 6.46 8.73
N ALA A 496 -16.70 6.60 8.39
CA ALA A 496 -16.19 7.75 7.66
C ALA A 496 -16.81 7.85 6.25
N ARG A 497 -16.95 6.70 5.56
CA ARG A 497 -17.64 6.65 4.26
C ARG A 497 -19.12 7.02 4.37
N LEU A 498 -19.83 6.50 5.34
CA LEU A 498 -21.23 6.86 5.61
C LEU A 498 -21.39 8.34 6.00
N ALA A 499 -20.37 8.92 6.64
CA ALA A 499 -20.38 10.32 7.04
C ALA A 499 -20.32 11.31 5.85
N SER A 500 -20.02 10.84 4.64
CA SER A 500 -20.22 11.62 3.42
C SER A 500 -21.69 11.94 3.13
N GLY A 501 -22.60 11.14 3.71
CA GLY A 501 -24.04 11.21 3.48
C GLY A 501 -24.52 10.44 2.25
N GLU A 502 -23.64 9.62 1.66
CA GLU A 502 -23.95 8.69 0.58
C GLU A 502 -24.21 7.27 1.14
N GLU A 503 -24.85 6.42 0.34
CA GLU A 503 -24.96 5.00 0.63
C GLU A 503 -23.56 4.38 0.67
N LEU A 504 -23.29 3.50 1.65
CA LEU A 504 -21.94 2.95 1.87
C LEU A 504 -21.31 2.38 0.59
N LYS A 505 -22.09 1.64 -0.19
CA LYS A 505 -21.59 1.01 -1.43
C LYS A 505 -21.32 1.98 -2.57
N ASP A 506 -22.00 3.11 -2.57
CA ASP A 506 -21.80 4.14 -3.60
C ASP A 506 -20.46 4.86 -3.42
N THR A 507 -19.95 4.91 -2.18
CA THR A 507 -18.63 5.50 -1.89
C THR A 507 -17.45 4.63 -2.32
N PHE A 508 -17.68 3.37 -2.70
CA PHE A 508 -16.60 2.46 -3.07
C PHE A 508 -15.95 2.81 -4.41
N LYS A 509 -16.67 3.47 -5.30
CA LYS A 509 -16.16 4.04 -6.56
C LYS A 509 -15.19 5.21 -6.34
N ASP A 510 -15.23 5.86 -5.17
CA ASP A 510 -14.44 7.05 -4.86
C ASP A 510 -12.99 6.70 -4.48
N GLY A 511 -12.64 5.42 -4.52
CA GLY A 511 -11.26 4.96 -4.42
C GLY A 511 -10.92 4.14 -3.19
N THR A 512 -9.64 3.81 -3.14
CA THR A 512 -9.01 3.00 -2.09
C THR A 512 -8.71 3.82 -0.85
N SER A 513 -9.15 3.35 0.33
CA SER A 513 -8.77 3.96 1.60
C SER A 513 -7.62 3.21 2.27
N TYR A 514 -6.74 3.99 2.90
CA TYR A 514 -5.65 3.50 3.74
C TYR A 514 -5.94 3.92 5.18
N ARG A 515 -5.94 2.97 6.09
CA ARG A 515 -6.17 3.20 7.52
C ARG A 515 -4.86 2.95 8.30
N ILE A 516 -4.91 2.58 9.56
CA ILE A 516 -3.70 2.40 10.36
C ILE A 516 -2.81 1.28 9.79
N GLU A 517 -3.40 0.12 9.49
CA GLU A 517 -2.70 -1.01 8.89
C GLU A 517 -3.41 -1.60 7.68
N SER A 518 -4.68 -1.24 7.45
CA SER A 518 -5.54 -1.87 6.44
C SER A 518 -5.66 -1.03 5.17
N LYS A 519 -5.78 -1.71 4.03
CA LYS A 519 -6.10 -1.14 2.71
C LYS A 519 -7.48 -1.64 2.30
N PHE A 520 -8.41 -0.73 2.07
CA PHE A 520 -9.75 -1.07 1.61
C PHE A 520 -9.94 -0.60 0.17
N SER A 521 -9.90 -1.55 -0.75
CA SER A 521 -10.16 -1.37 -2.18
C SER A 521 -11.35 -2.24 -2.54
N TYR A 522 -12.55 -1.68 -2.38
CA TYR A 522 -13.78 -2.45 -2.54
C TYR A 522 -14.18 -2.60 -4.01
N ASN A 523 -14.50 -3.82 -4.40
CA ASN A 523 -15.02 -4.14 -5.72
C ASN A 523 -16.48 -4.62 -5.61
N ASN A 524 -17.40 -3.77 -6.04
CA ASN A 524 -18.83 -4.07 -6.07
C ASN A 524 -19.16 -4.98 -7.25
N LYS A 525 -19.78 -6.12 -6.96
CA LYS A 525 -20.38 -6.98 -7.97
C LYS A 525 -21.90 -6.92 -7.87
N LEU A 526 -22.57 -6.72 -9.00
CA LEU A 526 -24.03 -6.79 -9.05
C LEU A 526 -24.47 -8.19 -8.59
N PHE A 527 -25.42 -8.24 -7.65
CA PHE A 527 -26.03 -9.46 -7.11
C PHE A 527 -25.08 -10.39 -6.33
N LYS A 528 -23.88 -9.94 -5.93
CA LYS A 528 -22.95 -10.72 -5.09
C LYS A 528 -22.41 -9.86 -3.95
N SER A 529 -21.75 -10.51 -3.00
CA SER A 529 -21.03 -9.82 -1.93
C SER A 529 -19.95 -8.92 -2.51
N THR A 530 -19.70 -7.80 -1.82
CA THR A 530 -18.58 -6.89 -2.13
C THR A 530 -17.28 -7.50 -1.62
N ASN A 531 -16.25 -7.50 -2.46
CA ASN A 531 -14.91 -7.96 -2.10
C ASN A 531 -14.03 -6.77 -1.73
N ASN A 532 -13.15 -6.95 -0.75
CA ASN A 532 -11.99 -6.09 -0.59
C ASN A 532 -10.81 -6.68 -1.39
N ASN A 533 -10.23 -5.89 -2.27
CA ASN A 533 -9.05 -6.22 -3.07
C ASN A 533 -7.78 -5.54 -2.53
N GLY A 534 -7.85 -4.93 -1.34
CA GLY A 534 -6.75 -4.18 -0.75
C GLY A 534 -5.60 -5.09 -0.29
N ILE A 535 -4.59 -5.23 -1.12
CA ILE A 535 -3.34 -5.96 -0.83
C ILE A 535 -2.18 -4.98 -0.92
N PHE A 536 -1.23 -5.12 -0.01
CA PHE A 536 0.08 -4.49 -0.05
C PHE A 536 1.14 -5.48 -0.52
N ILE A 537 2.13 -4.98 -1.22
CA ILE A 537 3.39 -5.70 -1.40
C ILE A 537 4.40 -5.10 -0.42
N VAL A 538 4.86 -5.93 0.50
CA VAL A 538 5.71 -5.54 1.63
C VAL A 538 7.07 -6.21 1.53
N GLN A 539 8.13 -5.47 1.85
CA GLN A 539 9.49 -5.97 1.85
C GLN A 539 10.17 -5.66 3.18
N TYR A 540 10.98 -6.60 3.65
CA TYR A 540 11.93 -6.38 4.74
C TYR A 540 13.15 -5.61 4.25
N ASN A 541 13.50 -4.53 4.92
CA ASN A 541 14.77 -3.85 4.77
C ASN A 541 15.85 -4.48 5.64
N LYS A 542 17.13 -4.15 5.36
CA LYS A 542 18.27 -4.65 6.12
C LYS A 542 18.29 -4.24 7.60
N ASP A 543 17.64 -3.13 7.94
CA ASP A 543 17.44 -2.62 9.29
C ASP A 543 16.22 -3.22 10.00
N LEU A 544 15.62 -4.24 9.43
CA LEU A 544 14.39 -4.92 9.87
C LEU A 544 13.11 -4.10 9.74
N SER A 545 13.18 -2.89 9.23
CA SER A 545 11.97 -2.13 8.90
C SER A 545 11.21 -2.79 7.73
N LEU A 546 9.91 -2.60 7.71
CA LEU A 546 9.07 -2.99 6.59
C LEU A 546 8.84 -1.78 5.71
N ILE A 547 8.93 -1.97 4.40
CA ILE A 547 8.55 -0.97 3.42
C ILE A 547 7.41 -1.49 2.55
N ARG A 548 6.52 -0.57 2.19
CA ARG A 548 5.48 -0.82 1.21
C ARG A 548 6.01 -0.50 -0.18
N LEU A 549 5.94 -1.48 -1.07
CA LEU A 549 6.36 -1.35 -2.47
C LEU A 549 5.18 -1.04 -3.39
N HIS A 550 3.96 -1.50 -3.00
CA HIS A 550 2.70 -1.26 -3.74
C HIS A 550 1.54 -1.13 -2.76
#